data_84af24f84739aded6351857c1e824c6f
#
_entry.id   84af24f84739aded6351857c1e824c6f
#
_cell.length_a   1.000
_cell.length_b   1.000
_cell.length_c   1.000
_cell.angle_alpha   90.00
_cell.angle_beta   90.00
_cell.angle_gamma   90.00
#
_symmetry.space_group_name_H-M   'P 1'
#
loop_
_entity.id
_entity.type
_entity.pdbx_description
1 polymer ?
#
loop_
_entity_poly.entity_id
_entity_poly.type
_entity_poly.pdbx_seq_one_letter_code
_entity_poly.pdbx_strand_id
1 'polypeptide(L)'
;MIEAVDSLGMLQAAYAMPEQCADAVERTDSVAGLPPAEGISSVLILGMGSSGLAGDVASAVAGASCPVPILVSKNYECPEFVGPDTLVLAVSFSGSTHETIDAVHQAVGAGARLVAVTAGGHLERIAHEWGAPVVSLDSTIPSSRAAVGALSVPLLLVLERFGLFDGASAQVGAMIAQVTKRRDELVLDGNAALRLAQRIGRTLPIVYGGGTLGEVAAWRWKGQFNENPKVASFANRIPELTHNEICGWAQHGDVTRQVFSMLLLRHDFEHSQVQQRFDLVAEISEEIVSGVYSVSAQGEGRLA
;
A
#
# COMPACT_ATOMS: atom_id res chain seq x y z
N MET A 1 -10.22 28.24 -0.71
CA MET A 1 -9.63 27.88 -2.03
C MET A 1 -9.36 26.38 -2.15
N ILE A 2 -8.90 25.67 -1.10
CA ILE A 2 -8.74 24.20 -1.12
C ILE A 2 -10.08 23.49 -1.26
N GLU A 3 -11.12 23.89 -0.55
CA GLU A 3 -12.46 23.30 -0.61
C GLU A 3 -13.10 23.30 -2.01
N ALA A 4 -12.79 24.31 -2.83
CA ALA A 4 -13.31 24.39 -4.20
C ALA A 4 -12.66 23.37 -5.16
N VAL A 5 -11.53 22.77 -4.79
CA VAL A 5 -10.78 21.79 -5.60
C VAL A 5 -10.93 20.37 -5.05
N ASP A 6 -11.12 20.22 -3.72
CA ASP A 6 -11.29 18.94 -3.03
C ASP A 6 -12.79 18.60 -2.83
N SER A 7 -13.50 18.39 -3.93
CA SER A 7 -14.94 18.11 -3.93
C SER A 7 -15.35 16.79 -3.24
N LEU A 8 -14.39 15.89 -2.98
CA LEU A 8 -14.62 14.60 -2.32
C LEU A 8 -14.16 14.59 -0.85
N GLY A 9 -13.61 15.70 -0.33
CA GLY A 9 -13.08 15.75 1.03
C GLY A 9 -11.86 14.82 1.26
N MET A 10 -11.01 14.67 0.23
CA MET A 10 -9.87 13.77 0.28
C MET A 10 -8.83 14.20 1.33
N LEU A 11 -8.66 15.50 1.54
CA LEU A 11 -7.77 16.01 2.58
C LEU A 11 -8.27 15.63 3.98
N GLN A 12 -9.59 15.78 4.22
CA GLN A 12 -10.20 15.35 5.48
C GLN A 12 -10.08 13.85 5.68
N ALA A 13 -10.27 13.06 4.62
CA ALA A 13 -10.10 11.61 4.69
C ALA A 13 -8.63 11.21 4.98
N ALA A 14 -7.66 11.97 4.47
CA ALA A 14 -6.25 11.77 4.83
C ALA A 14 -5.96 12.10 6.31
N TYR A 15 -6.57 13.14 6.84
CA TYR A 15 -6.46 13.48 8.28
C TYR A 15 -7.10 12.41 9.19
N ALA A 16 -8.16 11.76 8.74
CA ALA A 16 -8.85 10.70 9.47
C ALA A 16 -8.14 9.33 9.40
N MET A 17 -6.93 9.24 8.81
CA MET A 17 -6.24 7.96 8.68
C MET A 17 -5.97 7.22 10.01
N PRO A 18 -5.56 7.87 11.12
CA PRO A 18 -5.40 7.17 12.39
C PRO A 18 -6.71 6.55 12.89
N GLU A 19 -7.82 7.27 12.77
CA GLU A 19 -9.14 6.82 13.16
C GLU A 19 -9.63 5.67 12.27
N GLN A 20 -9.34 5.71 10.96
CA GLN A 20 -9.63 4.60 10.05
C GLN A 20 -8.87 3.33 10.45
N CYS A 21 -7.60 3.46 10.85
CA CYS A 21 -6.81 2.32 11.31
C CYS A 21 -7.37 1.74 12.60
N ALA A 22 -7.78 2.57 13.55
CA ALA A 22 -8.37 2.13 14.82
C ALA A 22 -9.73 1.42 14.59
N ASP A 23 -10.60 1.99 13.76
CA ASP A 23 -11.87 1.36 13.37
C ASP A 23 -11.64 0.01 12.68
N ALA A 24 -10.62 -0.08 11.82
CA ALA A 24 -10.26 -1.33 11.15
C ALA A 24 -9.79 -2.42 12.13
N VAL A 25 -9.13 -2.07 13.22
CA VAL A 25 -8.79 -3.01 14.30
C VAL A 25 -10.07 -3.55 14.93
N GLU A 26 -10.99 -2.68 15.39
CA GLU A 26 -12.24 -3.08 16.02
C GLU A 26 -13.10 -3.98 15.11
N ARG A 27 -13.20 -3.62 13.82
CA ARG A 27 -13.93 -4.41 12.82
C ARG A 27 -13.29 -5.78 12.59
N THR A 28 -11.97 -5.85 12.54
CA THR A 28 -11.26 -7.12 12.37
C THR A 28 -11.41 -8.01 13.60
N ASP A 29 -11.33 -7.44 14.79
CA ASP A 29 -11.48 -8.18 16.05
C ASP A 29 -12.89 -8.77 16.21
N SER A 30 -13.90 -8.12 15.67
CA SER A 30 -15.30 -8.59 15.70
C SER A 30 -15.58 -9.75 14.75
N VAL A 31 -14.67 -10.06 13.80
CA VAL A 31 -14.89 -11.12 12.82
C VAL A 31 -14.84 -12.50 13.45
N ALA A 32 -15.93 -13.24 13.31
CA ALA A 32 -16.04 -14.64 13.71
C ALA A 32 -15.97 -15.58 12.49
N GLY A 33 -15.81 -16.87 12.76
CA GLY A 33 -15.91 -17.90 11.72
C GLY A 33 -14.71 -17.96 10.76
N LEU A 34 -13.52 -17.49 11.18
CA LEU A 34 -12.32 -17.70 10.38
C LEU A 34 -12.11 -19.19 10.09
N PRO A 35 -11.70 -19.55 8.88
CA PRO A 35 -11.41 -20.96 8.55
C PRO A 35 -10.24 -21.50 9.40
N PRO A 36 -10.08 -22.83 9.50
CA PRO A 36 -8.98 -23.42 10.26
C PRO A 36 -7.61 -22.92 9.78
N ALA A 37 -6.71 -22.61 10.70
CA ALA A 37 -5.34 -22.18 10.38
C ALA A 37 -4.43 -23.37 10.00
N GLU A 38 -4.77 -24.57 10.46
CA GLU A 38 -3.95 -25.76 10.29
C GLU A 38 -3.79 -26.14 8.81
N GLY A 39 -2.55 -26.45 8.40
CA GLY A 39 -2.22 -26.88 7.04
C GLY A 39 -2.16 -25.78 5.99
N ILE A 40 -2.22 -24.48 6.35
CA ILE A 40 -1.98 -23.40 5.40
C ILE A 40 -0.54 -23.45 4.92
N SER A 41 -0.36 -23.57 3.61
CA SER A 41 0.95 -23.63 2.93
C SER A 41 1.27 -22.38 2.10
N SER A 42 0.28 -21.54 1.83
CA SER A 42 0.45 -20.28 1.09
C SER A 42 -0.65 -19.30 1.40
N VAL A 43 -0.34 -18.02 1.18
CA VAL A 43 -1.31 -16.90 1.26
C VAL A 43 -1.39 -16.25 -0.12
N LEU A 44 -2.60 -16.09 -0.64
CA LEU A 44 -2.88 -15.31 -1.84
C LEU A 44 -3.74 -14.10 -1.48
N ILE A 45 -3.27 -12.91 -1.80
CA ILE A 45 -4.04 -11.67 -1.63
C ILE A 45 -4.52 -11.23 -3.02
N LEU A 46 -5.83 -11.15 -3.20
CA LEU A 46 -6.48 -10.73 -4.44
C LEU A 46 -6.99 -9.29 -4.28
N GLY A 47 -6.62 -8.39 -5.19
CA GLY A 47 -7.11 -7.02 -5.15
C GLY A 47 -6.49 -6.14 -6.21
N MET A 48 -7.18 -5.06 -6.59
CA MET A 48 -6.74 -4.08 -7.59
C MET A 48 -6.51 -2.71 -6.97
N GLY A 49 -5.70 -1.87 -7.61
CA GLY A 49 -5.47 -0.49 -7.18
C GLY A 49 -5.07 -0.36 -5.72
N SER A 50 -5.77 0.46 -4.93
CA SER A 50 -5.50 0.64 -3.50
C SER A 50 -5.75 -0.63 -2.67
N SER A 51 -6.69 -1.47 -3.10
CA SER A 51 -6.95 -2.77 -2.46
C SER A 51 -5.80 -3.76 -2.71
N GLY A 52 -5.25 -3.81 -3.92
CA GLY A 52 -4.05 -4.58 -4.22
C GLY A 52 -2.81 -4.05 -3.53
N LEU A 53 -2.71 -2.71 -3.40
CA LEU A 53 -1.61 -2.07 -2.65
C LEU A 53 -1.64 -2.45 -1.16
N ALA A 54 -2.82 -2.61 -0.57
CA ALA A 54 -2.93 -3.12 0.81
C ALA A 54 -2.32 -4.53 0.94
N GLY A 55 -2.48 -5.36 -0.08
CA GLY A 55 -1.78 -6.64 -0.18
C GLY A 55 -0.26 -6.49 -0.26
N ASP A 56 0.23 -5.54 -1.06
CA ASP A 56 1.66 -5.25 -1.13
C ASP A 56 2.21 -4.79 0.24
N VAL A 57 1.46 -3.95 0.97
CA VAL A 57 1.82 -3.55 2.35
C VAL A 57 1.92 -4.79 3.25
N ALA A 58 0.91 -5.65 3.27
CA ALA A 58 0.92 -6.86 4.08
C ALA A 58 2.10 -7.78 3.72
N SER A 59 2.37 -7.98 2.44
CA SER A 59 3.49 -8.76 1.94
C SER A 59 4.86 -8.14 2.32
N ALA A 60 5.02 -6.83 2.21
CA ALA A 60 6.27 -6.15 2.54
C ALA A 60 6.56 -6.14 4.05
N VAL A 61 5.53 -6.04 4.89
CA VAL A 61 5.66 -6.00 6.34
C VAL A 61 5.83 -7.40 6.92
N ALA A 62 4.93 -8.32 6.59
CA ALA A 62 4.89 -9.67 7.16
C ALA A 62 5.77 -10.66 6.41
N GLY A 63 5.99 -10.50 5.12
CA GLY A 63 6.60 -11.53 4.26
C GLY A 63 7.98 -12.02 4.68
N ALA A 64 8.77 -11.16 5.33
CA ALA A 64 10.11 -11.55 5.82
C ALA A 64 10.07 -12.51 7.01
N SER A 65 8.97 -12.53 7.78
CA SER A 65 8.78 -13.37 8.97
C SER A 65 7.67 -14.41 8.82
N CYS A 66 6.85 -14.30 7.78
CA CYS A 66 5.79 -15.27 7.48
C CYS A 66 6.40 -16.63 7.09
N PRO A 67 5.97 -17.73 7.74
CA PRO A 67 6.53 -19.06 7.46
C PRO A 67 6.11 -19.63 6.10
N VAL A 68 5.14 -19.02 5.44
CA VAL A 68 4.64 -19.41 4.12
C VAL A 68 4.70 -18.25 3.14
N PRO A 69 4.79 -18.50 1.82
CA PRO A 69 4.82 -17.42 0.84
C PRO A 69 3.52 -16.62 0.83
N ILE A 70 3.65 -15.29 0.71
CA ILE A 70 2.55 -14.36 0.48
C ILE A 70 2.67 -13.85 -0.95
N LEU A 71 1.68 -14.16 -1.79
CA LEU A 71 1.58 -13.65 -3.15
C LEU A 71 0.45 -12.62 -3.25
N VAL A 72 0.70 -11.52 -3.95
CA VAL A 72 -0.34 -10.53 -4.28
C VAL A 72 -0.65 -10.64 -5.77
N SER A 73 -1.89 -10.94 -6.12
CA SER A 73 -2.34 -10.99 -7.50
C SER A 73 -3.28 -9.83 -7.81
N LYS A 74 -2.96 -9.13 -8.90
CA LYS A 74 -3.71 -8.00 -9.45
C LYS A 74 -4.17 -8.33 -10.86
N ASN A 75 -4.90 -9.44 -10.99
CA ASN A 75 -5.28 -10.01 -12.28
C ASN A 75 -6.66 -10.67 -12.20
N TYR A 76 -7.22 -11.02 -13.35
CA TYR A 76 -8.45 -11.83 -13.49
C TYR A 76 -8.23 -13.30 -13.17
N GLU A 77 -7.00 -13.78 -13.30
CA GLU A 77 -6.66 -15.19 -13.16
C GLU A 77 -6.18 -15.52 -11.75
N CYS A 78 -6.69 -16.62 -11.22
CA CYS A 78 -6.18 -17.22 -10.01
C CYS A 78 -5.04 -18.20 -10.37
N PRO A 79 -3.88 -18.12 -9.68
CA PRO A 79 -2.79 -19.05 -9.93
C PRO A 79 -3.18 -20.52 -9.69
N GLU A 80 -2.71 -21.44 -10.53
CA GLU A 80 -3.05 -22.87 -10.47
C GLU A 80 -2.60 -23.60 -9.18
N PHE A 81 -1.66 -23.03 -8.41
CA PHE A 81 -1.24 -23.63 -7.12
C PHE A 81 -2.30 -23.48 -6.02
N VAL A 82 -3.30 -22.64 -6.24
CA VAL A 82 -4.34 -22.34 -5.24
C VAL A 82 -5.22 -23.56 -5.01
N GLY A 83 -5.42 -23.90 -3.75
CA GLY A 83 -6.20 -25.07 -3.34
C GLY A 83 -6.58 -25.02 -1.87
N PRO A 84 -6.99 -26.17 -1.28
CA PRO A 84 -7.50 -26.23 0.11
C PRO A 84 -6.52 -25.75 1.19
N ASP A 85 -5.22 -25.77 0.89
CA ASP A 85 -4.15 -25.30 1.78
C ASP A 85 -3.73 -23.85 1.52
N THR A 86 -4.47 -23.12 0.68
CA THR A 86 -4.24 -21.70 0.42
C THR A 86 -5.22 -20.84 1.20
N LEU A 87 -4.70 -19.89 1.97
CA LEU A 87 -5.49 -18.79 2.54
C LEU A 87 -5.60 -17.68 1.49
N VAL A 88 -6.83 -17.38 1.07
CA VAL A 88 -7.13 -16.29 0.14
C VAL A 88 -7.72 -15.12 0.89
N LEU A 89 -7.04 -13.97 0.85
CA LEU A 89 -7.54 -12.69 1.34
C LEU A 89 -8.03 -11.87 0.15
N ALA A 90 -9.33 -11.83 -0.06
CA ALA A 90 -9.94 -11.09 -1.16
C ALA A 90 -10.25 -9.65 -0.72
N VAL A 91 -9.63 -8.67 -1.37
CA VAL A 91 -9.68 -7.26 -0.98
C VAL A 91 -10.30 -6.44 -2.09
N SER A 92 -11.45 -5.82 -1.83
CA SER A 92 -12.08 -4.87 -2.74
C SER A 92 -12.89 -3.87 -1.95
N PHE A 93 -12.46 -2.60 -1.92
CA PHE A 93 -13.19 -1.56 -1.20
C PHE A 93 -14.63 -1.45 -1.69
N SER A 94 -14.85 -1.36 -3.01
CA SER A 94 -16.18 -1.29 -3.59
C SER A 94 -16.95 -2.62 -3.58
N GLY A 95 -16.22 -3.73 -3.41
CA GLY A 95 -16.76 -5.08 -3.56
C GLY A 95 -17.24 -5.44 -4.97
N SER A 96 -16.94 -4.63 -5.99
CA SER A 96 -17.46 -4.80 -7.34
C SER A 96 -16.37 -4.80 -8.43
N THR A 97 -15.11 -5.00 -8.03
CA THR A 97 -13.97 -5.06 -8.95
C THR A 97 -13.97 -6.39 -9.68
N HIS A 98 -14.17 -6.36 -11.00
CA HIS A 98 -14.33 -7.56 -11.83
C HIS A 98 -13.16 -8.51 -11.72
N GLU A 99 -11.92 -8.00 -11.81
CA GLU A 99 -10.71 -8.79 -11.70
C GLU A 99 -10.66 -9.58 -10.39
N THR A 100 -10.97 -8.91 -9.28
CA THR A 100 -10.99 -9.55 -7.96
C THR A 100 -12.11 -10.60 -7.86
N ILE A 101 -13.29 -10.29 -8.37
CA ILE A 101 -14.45 -11.20 -8.33
C ILE A 101 -14.17 -12.47 -9.13
N ASP A 102 -13.66 -12.35 -10.36
CA ASP A 102 -13.35 -13.50 -11.21
C ASP A 102 -12.28 -14.40 -10.60
N ALA A 103 -11.21 -13.80 -10.05
CA ALA A 103 -10.17 -14.55 -9.37
C ALA A 103 -10.67 -15.23 -8.09
N VAL A 104 -11.58 -14.61 -7.33
CA VAL A 104 -12.21 -15.19 -6.14
C VAL A 104 -13.06 -16.42 -6.50
N HIS A 105 -13.86 -16.35 -7.56
CA HIS A 105 -14.65 -17.50 -8.02
C HIS A 105 -13.76 -18.71 -8.36
N GLN A 106 -12.62 -18.47 -9.03
CA GLN A 106 -11.66 -19.52 -9.35
C GLN A 106 -11.01 -20.09 -8.08
N ALA A 107 -10.60 -19.23 -7.15
CA ALA A 107 -9.95 -19.64 -5.90
C ALA A 107 -10.86 -20.51 -5.03
N VAL A 108 -12.12 -20.11 -4.89
CA VAL A 108 -13.10 -20.90 -4.13
C VAL A 108 -13.47 -22.19 -4.85
N GLY A 109 -13.61 -22.14 -6.19
CA GLY A 109 -13.79 -23.34 -7.00
C GLY A 109 -12.66 -24.36 -6.85
N ALA A 110 -11.44 -23.88 -6.57
CA ALA A 110 -10.28 -24.73 -6.23
C ALA A 110 -10.25 -25.19 -4.75
N GLY A 111 -11.22 -24.78 -3.92
CA GLY A 111 -11.34 -25.17 -2.52
C GLY A 111 -10.53 -24.32 -1.53
N ALA A 112 -10.05 -23.14 -1.93
CA ALA A 112 -9.28 -22.26 -1.07
C ALA A 112 -10.09 -21.73 0.13
N ARG A 113 -9.39 -21.38 1.21
CA ARG A 113 -9.95 -20.78 2.42
C ARG A 113 -10.06 -19.27 2.23
N LEU A 114 -11.27 -18.76 2.11
CA LEU A 114 -11.53 -17.36 1.79
C LEU A 114 -11.78 -16.52 3.06
N VAL A 115 -11.17 -15.34 3.10
CA VAL A 115 -11.56 -14.21 3.96
C VAL A 115 -11.74 -12.98 3.07
N ALA A 116 -12.88 -12.32 3.13
CA ALA A 116 -13.14 -11.11 2.36
C ALA A 116 -12.92 -9.84 3.20
N VAL A 117 -12.37 -8.78 2.56
CA VAL A 117 -12.18 -7.45 3.15
C VAL A 117 -12.83 -6.44 2.19
N THR A 118 -13.97 -5.87 2.58
CA THR A 118 -14.78 -5.04 1.67
C THR A 118 -15.71 -4.08 2.41
N ALA A 119 -16.10 -2.98 1.76
CA ALA A 119 -17.17 -2.10 2.26
C ALA A 119 -18.57 -2.51 1.75
N GLY A 120 -18.69 -3.69 1.13
CA GLY A 120 -19.97 -4.21 0.63
C GLY A 120 -19.86 -4.81 -0.78
N GLY A 121 -20.92 -4.68 -1.55
CA GLY A 121 -20.96 -5.03 -2.97
C GLY A 121 -21.06 -6.52 -3.27
N HIS A 122 -20.55 -6.92 -4.43
CA HIS A 122 -20.66 -8.29 -4.91
C HIS A 122 -19.77 -9.25 -4.11
N LEU A 123 -18.58 -8.79 -3.71
CA LEU A 123 -17.64 -9.59 -2.92
C LEU A 123 -18.25 -10.01 -1.56
N GLU A 124 -18.95 -9.10 -0.89
CA GLU A 124 -19.64 -9.43 0.36
C GLU A 124 -20.71 -10.51 0.16
N ARG A 125 -21.52 -10.39 -0.91
CA ARG A 125 -22.54 -11.39 -1.23
C ARG A 125 -21.94 -12.76 -1.53
N ILE A 126 -20.91 -12.82 -2.35
CA ILE A 126 -20.18 -14.06 -2.65
C ILE A 126 -19.62 -14.68 -1.36
N ALA A 127 -18.98 -13.88 -0.51
CA ALA A 127 -18.42 -14.39 0.74
C ALA A 127 -19.52 -15.01 1.62
N HIS A 128 -20.68 -14.36 1.73
CA HIS A 128 -21.81 -14.92 2.48
C HIS A 128 -22.39 -16.19 1.85
N GLU A 129 -22.52 -16.24 0.52
CA GLU A 129 -23.00 -17.41 -0.21
C GLU A 129 -22.11 -18.64 0.04
N TRP A 130 -20.82 -18.43 0.23
CA TRP A 130 -19.85 -19.48 0.48
C TRP A 130 -19.49 -19.67 1.97
N GLY A 131 -20.19 -18.95 2.87
CA GLY A 131 -19.95 -19.04 4.30
C GLY A 131 -18.57 -18.52 4.72
N ALA A 132 -17.95 -17.68 3.89
CA ALA A 132 -16.67 -17.08 4.18
C ALA A 132 -16.83 -15.83 5.09
N PRO A 133 -15.93 -15.62 6.07
CA PRO A 133 -15.97 -14.43 6.92
C PRO A 133 -15.66 -13.16 6.13
N VAL A 134 -16.30 -12.07 6.55
CA VAL A 134 -16.11 -10.74 5.97
C VAL A 134 -15.64 -9.76 7.03
N VAL A 135 -14.52 -9.09 6.77
CA VAL A 135 -14.14 -7.87 7.47
C VAL A 135 -14.83 -6.71 6.75
N SER A 136 -15.90 -6.19 7.34
CA SER A 136 -16.66 -5.08 6.76
C SER A 136 -15.94 -3.77 7.01
N LEU A 137 -15.64 -3.02 5.96
CA LEU A 137 -14.99 -1.72 6.03
C LEU A 137 -16.00 -0.57 6.19
N ASP A 138 -15.53 0.57 6.67
CA ASP A 138 -16.35 1.79 6.70
C ASP A 138 -16.64 2.30 5.29
N SER A 139 -17.89 2.20 4.86
CA SER A 139 -18.36 2.66 3.55
C SER A 139 -18.46 4.19 3.43
N THR A 140 -18.28 4.94 4.52
CA THR A 140 -18.29 6.41 4.50
C THR A 140 -16.98 7.01 4.02
N ILE A 141 -15.91 6.22 3.95
CA ILE A 141 -14.64 6.65 3.36
C ILE A 141 -14.87 6.97 1.87
N PRO A 142 -14.51 8.17 1.41
CA PRO A 142 -14.99 8.69 0.12
C PRO A 142 -14.44 7.92 -1.11
N SER A 143 -13.35 7.19 -0.95
CA SER A 143 -12.73 6.43 -2.05
C SER A 143 -11.71 5.43 -1.53
N SER A 144 -11.48 4.34 -2.27
CA SER A 144 -10.44 3.34 -1.97
C SER A 144 -9.03 3.95 -1.81
N ARG A 145 -8.71 5.02 -2.55
CA ARG A 145 -7.43 5.73 -2.42
C ARG A 145 -7.23 6.45 -1.09
N ALA A 146 -8.32 6.69 -0.36
CA ALA A 146 -8.29 7.24 1.00
C ALA A 146 -8.30 6.14 2.08
N ALA A 147 -8.55 4.88 1.71
CA ALA A 147 -8.84 3.78 2.62
C ALA A 147 -7.63 2.87 2.91
N VAL A 148 -6.38 3.33 2.71
CA VAL A 148 -5.21 2.43 2.83
C VAL A 148 -5.09 1.82 4.23
N GLY A 149 -5.38 2.57 5.29
CA GLY A 149 -5.39 2.06 6.65
C GLY A 149 -6.47 1.01 6.85
N ALA A 150 -7.71 1.34 6.47
CA ALA A 150 -8.85 0.42 6.56
C ALA A 150 -8.64 -0.88 5.76
N LEU A 151 -7.90 -0.83 4.64
CA LEU A 151 -7.63 -1.99 3.79
C LEU A 151 -6.45 -2.83 4.29
N SER A 152 -5.38 -2.20 4.80
CA SER A 152 -4.13 -2.91 5.14
C SER A 152 -4.15 -3.51 6.54
N VAL A 153 -4.75 -2.81 7.52
CA VAL A 153 -4.81 -3.28 8.92
C VAL A 153 -5.48 -4.65 9.05
N PRO A 154 -6.65 -4.90 8.41
CA PRO A 154 -7.28 -6.22 8.49
C PRO A 154 -6.40 -7.35 7.98
N LEU A 155 -5.62 -7.13 6.93
CA LEU A 155 -4.76 -8.17 6.36
C LEU A 155 -3.70 -8.62 7.36
N LEU A 156 -3.05 -7.67 8.04
CA LEU A 156 -2.02 -7.95 9.03
C LEU A 156 -2.59 -8.67 10.26
N LEU A 157 -3.74 -8.21 10.77
CA LEU A 157 -4.40 -8.81 11.93
C LEU A 157 -4.98 -10.20 11.61
N VAL A 158 -5.50 -10.41 10.41
CA VAL A 158 -5.93 -11.74 9.98
C VAL A 158 -4.73 -12.68 9.87
N LEU A 159 -3.59 -12.25 9.31
CA LEU A 159 -2.37 -13.06 9.29
C LEU A 159 -1.91 -13.43 10.71
N GLU A 160 -2.01 -12.51 11.69
CA GLU A 160 -1.71 -12.81 13.09
C GLU A 160 -2.66 -13.87 13.67
N ARG A 161 -3.96 -13.76 13.42
CA ARG A 161 -4.98 -14.73 13.89
C ARG A 161 -4.79 -16.13 13.29
N PHE A 162 -4.13 -16.23 12.14
CA PHE A 162 -3.71 -17.50 11.53
C PHE A 162 -2.34 -17.98 12.01
N GLY A 163 -1.65 -17.25 12.90
CA GLY A 163 -0.30 -17.58 13.36
C GLY A 163 0.76 -17.42 12.26
N LEU A 164 0.48 -16.62 11.22
CA LEU A 164 1.37 -16.40 10.09
C LEU A 164 2.20 -15.11 10.22
N PHE A 165 1.85 -14.25 11.17
CA PHE A 165 2.58 -13.01 11.45
C PHE A 165 2.42 -12.59 12.91
N ASP A 166 3.37 -12.96 13.75
CA ASP A 166 3.34 -12.64 15.17
C ASP A 166 3.58 -11.16 15.44
N GLY A 167 2.83 -10.59 16.38
CA GLY A 167 2.99 -9.21 16.85
C GLY A 167 2.41 -8.15 15.91
N ALA A 168 1.53 -8.51 14.99
CA ALA A 168 0.85 -7.57 14.11
C ALA A 168 0.05 -6.53 14.88
N SER A 169 -0.70 -6.95 15.91
CA SER A 169 -1.48 -6.04 16.77
C SER A 169 -0.63 -4.97 17.44
N ALA A 170 0.55 -5.35 17.95
CA ALA A 170 1.49 -4.40 18.55
C ALA A 170 2.05 -3.41 17.52
N GLN A 171 2.43 -3.91 16.34
CA GLN A 171 2.94 -3.07 15.24
C GLN A 171 1.87 -2.11 14.70
N VAL A 172 0.63 -2.57 14.58
CA VAL A 172 -0.52 -1.73 14.20
C VAL A 172 -0.77 -0.63 15.23
N GLY A 173 -0.70 -0.95 16.53
CA GLY A 173 -0.82 0.04 17.60
C GLY A 173 0.28 1.12 17.53
N ALA A 174 1.54 0.73 17.31
CA ALA A 174 2.66 1.65 17.12
C ALA A 174 2.49 2.51 15.87
N MET A 175 2.03 1.93 14.76
CA MET A 175 1.71 2.64 13.53
C MET A 175 0.62 3.70 13.75
N ILE A 176 -0.47 3.36 14.42
CA ILE A 176 -1.56 4.32 14.70
C ILE A 176 -1.02 5.52 15.48
N ALA A 177 -0.21 5.28 16.51
CA ALA A 177 0.40 6.35 17.29
C ALA A 177 1.32 7.24 16.42
N GLN A 178 2.14 6.62 15.55
CA GLN A 178 3.05 7.34 14.66
C GLN A 178 2.28 8.14 13.59
N VAL A 179 1.27 7.56 12.96
CA VAL A 179 0.45 8.25 11.95
C VAL A 179 -0.32 9.42 12.58
N THR A 180 -0.81 9.27 13.82
CA THR A 180 -1.43 10.35 14.60
C THR A 180 -0.45 11.52 14.78
N LYS A 181 0.77 11.22 15.27
CA LYS A 181 1.81 12.22 15.43
C LYS A 181 2.14 12.94 14.12
N ARG A 182 2.31 12.18 13.03
CA ARG A 182 2.60 12.76 11.71
C ARG A 182 1.45 13.60 11.17
N ARG A 183 0.22 13.16 11.33
CA ARG A 183 -0.96 13.98 10.99
C ARG A 183 -0.91 15.32 11.71
N ASP A 184 -0.70 15.33 13.02
CA ASP A 184 -0.71 16.55 13.84
C ASP A 184 0.39 17.52 13.42
N GLU A 185 1.55 17.02 12.96
CA GLU A 185 2.60 17.85 12.38
C GLU A 185 2.24 18.39 10.98
N LEU A 186 1.54 17.58 10.17
CA LEU A 186 1.23 17.89 8.77
C LEU A 186 -0.03 18.77 8.59
N VAL A 187 -0.82 18.97 9.63
CA VAL A 187 -1.95 19.93 9.59
C VAL A 187 -1.52 21.37 9.87
N LEU A 188 -0.30 21.58 10.37
CA LEU A 188 0.21 22.91 10.68
C LEU A 188 0.50 23.72 9.40
N ASP A 189 0.33 25.04 9.50
CA ASP A 189 0.68 25.95 8.40
C ASP A 189 2.15 25.84 8.02
N GLY A 190 2.44 25.86 6.71
CA GLY A 190 3.79 25.74 6.20
C GLY A 190 4.46 24.40 6.49
N ASN A 191 3.69 23.33 6.66
CA ASN A 191 4.18 21.97 6.95
C ASN A 191 5.10 21.41 5.84
N ALA A 192 5.75 20.30 6.14
CA ALA A 192 6.74 19.69 5.23
C ALA A 192 6.12 19.23 3.89
N ALA A 193 4.88 18.72 3.92
CA ALA A 193 4.20 18.25 2.70
C ALA A 193 3.87 19.43 1.76
N LEU A 194 3.39 20.56 2.32
CA LEU A 194 3.12 21.77 1.55
C LEU A 194 4.41 22.32 0.91
N ARG A 195 5.51 22.39 1.69
CA ARG A 195 6.80 22.85 1.14
C ARG A 195 7.32 21.93 0.04
N LEU A 196 7.17 20.62 0.19
CA LEU A 196 7.56 19.66 -0.84
C LEU A 196 6.69 19.83 -2.09
N ALA A 197 5.37 19.95 -1.94
CA ALA A 197 4.45 20.18 -3.06
C ALA A 197 4.81 21.46 -3.83
N GLN A 198 5.17 22.55 -3.13
CA GLN A 198 5.62 23.78 -3.76
C GLN A 198 6.92 23.63 -4.55
N ARG A 199 7.86 22.79 -4.06
CA ARG A 199 9.13 22.51 -4.76
C ARG A 199 8.92 21.62 -5.99
N ILE A 200 8.05 20.62 -5.91
CA ILE A 200 7.67 19.77 -7.07
C ILE A 200 7.02 20.66 -8.15
N GLY A 201 6.16 21.59 -7.73
CA GLY A 201 5.55 22.58 -8.62
C GLY A 201 4.75 21.92 -9.74
N ARG A 202 5.16 22.17 -10.99
CA ARG A 202 4.50 21.64 -12.21
C ARG A 202 5.28 20.52 -12.90
N THR A 203 6.28 19.96 -12.23
CA THR A 203 7.03 18.83 -12.79
C THR A 203 6.27 17.52 -12.59
N LEU A 204 6.73 16.48 -13.29
CA LEU A 204 6.23 15.11 -13.16
C LEU A 204 7.06 14.37 -12.08
N PRO A 205 6.47 13.95 -10.97
CA PRO A 205 7.22 13.26 -9.92
C PRO A 205 7.61 11.84 -10.35
N ILE A 206 8.88 11.51 -10.18
CA ILE A 206 9.38 10.14 -10.21
C ILE A 206 9.70 9.74 -8.77
N VAL A 207 9.19 8.62 -8.32
CA VAL A 207 9.29 8.20 -6.93
C VAL A 207 10.09 6.91 -6.82
N TYR A 208 11.21 6.95 -6.13
CA TYR A 208 12.06 5.79 -5.89
C TYR A 208 12.06 5.40 -4.43
N GLY A 209 11.88 4.10 -4.15
CA GLY A 209 11.88 3.55 -2.80
C GLY A 209 12.95 2.47 -2.60
N GLY A 210 13.45 2.32 -1.38
CA GLY A 210 14.45 1.33 -1.02
C GLY A 210 13.88 -0.01 -0.60
N GLY A 211 14.34 -1.11 -1.23
CA GLY A 211 13.87 -2.44 -0.90
C GLY A 211 12.36 -2.62 -1.07
N THR A 212 11.79 -3.65 -0.45
CA THR A 212 10.35 -3.95 -0.54
C THR A 212 9.45 -2.92 0.13
N LEU A 213 9.83 -2.43 1.31
CA LEU A 213 9.03 -1.41 2.02
C LEU A 213 8.98 -0.10 1.24
N GLY A 214 10.14 0.39 0.79
CA GLY A 214 10.22 1.61 0.00
C GLY A 214 9.54 1.48 -1.36
N GLU A 215 9.58 0.29 -1.99
CA GLU A 215 8.86 0.02 -3.23
C GLU A 215 7.36 0.24 -3.06
N VAL A 216 6.77 -0.35 -2.03
CA VAL A 216 5.32 -0.20 -1.73
C VAL A 216 4.97 1.27 -1.45
N ALA A 217 5.81 1.98 -0.69
CA ALA A 217 5.64 3.40 -0.44
C ALA A 217 5.72 4.21 -1.75
N ALA A 218 6.67 3.91 -2.64
CA ALA A 218 6.82 4.58 -3.92
C ALA A 218 5.59 4.36 -4.83
N TRP A 219 5.08 3.14 -4.92
CA TRP A 219 3.83 2.83 -5.62
C TRP A 219 2.63 3.57 -5.02
N ARG A 220 2.57 3.68 -3.68
CA ARG A 220 1.53 4.45 -3.00
C ARG A 220 1.59 5.92 -3.37
N TRP A 221 2.76 6.55 -3.30
CA TRP A 221 2.95 7.95 -3.65
C TRP A 221 2.60 8.21 -5.12
N LYS A 222 3.09 7.36 -6.02
CA LYS A 222 2.74 7.44 -7.45
C LYS A 222 1.22 7.40 -7.66
N GLY A 223 0.53 6.46 -7.01
CA GLY A 223 -0.93 6.37 -7.07
C GLY A 223 -1.61 7.65 -6.58
N GLN A 224 -1.15 8.23 -5.46
CA GLN A 224 -1.71 9.48 -4.92
C GLN A 224 -1.49 10.67 -5.86
N PHE A 225 -0.33 10.78 -6.52
CA PHE A 225 -0.10 11.80 -7.54
C PHE A 225 -1.03 11.63 -8.75
N ASN A 226 -1.23 10.41 -9.22
CA ASN A 226 -2.12 10.15 -10.34
C ASN A 226 -3.59 10.47 -9.99
N GLU A 227 -4.05 10.08 -8.81
CA GLU A 227 -5.47 10.07 -8.47
C GLU A 227 -5.98 11.37 -7.84
N ASN A 228 -5.17 12.12 -7.09
CA ASN A 228 -5.58 13.36 -6.45
C ASN A 228 -5.27 14.59 -7.33
N PRO A 229 -4.03 15.03 -7.53
CA PRO A 229 -3.75 16.20 -8.37
C PRO A 229 -3.83 15.90 -9.88
N LYS A 230 -4.09 14.65 -10.30
CA LYS A 230 -4.17 14.25 -11.72
C LYS A 230 -2.87 14.46 -12.50
N VAL A 231 -1.75 14.28 -11.82
CA VAL A 231 -0.40 14.42 -12.38
C VAL A 231 0.16 13.06 -12.72
N ALA A 232 0.72 12.90 -13.92
CA ALA A 232 1.44 11.69 -14.28
C ALA A 232 2.65 11.52 -13.36
N SER A 233 2.83 10.33 -12.83
CA SER A 233 3.94 9.97 -11.96
C SER A 233 4.36 8.54 -12.19
N PHE A 234 5.63 8.24 -11.95
CA PHE A 234 6.24 6.93 -12.14
C PHE A 234 6.93 6.51 -10.86
N ALA A 235 7.06 5.20 -10.65
CA ALA A 235 7.72 4.66 -9.46
C ALA A 235 8.61 3.48 -9.83
N ASN A 236 9.70 3.34 -9.10
CA ASN A 236 10.56 2.18 -9.17
C ASN A 236 11.27 1.97 -7.83
N ARG A 237 12.04 0.88 -7.72
CA ARG A 237 12.78 0.54 -6.49
C ARG A 237 14.28 0.48 -6.70
N ILE A 238 15.03 0.84 -5.66
CA ILE A 238 16.43 0.49 -5.49
C ILE A 238 16.49 -0.85 -4.73
N PRO A 239 17.25 -1.86 -5.20
CA PRO A 239 18.37 -1.75 -6.15
C PRO A 239 18.02 -1.95 -7.63
N GLU A 240 16.83 -2.41 -8.00
CA GLU A 240 16.49 -2.82 -9.37
C GLU A 240 16.76 -1.74 -10.42
N LEU A 241 16.31 -0.51 -10.18
CA LEU A 241 16.47 0.59 -11.15
C LEU A 241 17.95 0.89 -11.49
N THR A 242 18.87 0.55 -10.58
CA THR A 242 20.32 0.77 -10.81
C THR A 242 20.95 -0.24 -11.78
N HIS A 243 20.21 -1.25 -12.23
CA HIS A 243 20.66 -2.21 -13.24
C HIS A 243 20.21 -1.85 -14.66
N ASN A 244 19.27 -0.91 -14.81
CA ASN A 244 18.68 -0.57 -16.12
C ASN A 244 18.28 0.91 -16.21
N GLU A 245 17.30 1.37 -15.46
CA GLU A 245 16.69 2.69 -15.58
C GLU A 245 17.69 3.84 -15.37
N ILE A 246 18.67 3.66 -14.48
CA ILE A 246 19.71 4.67 -14.21
C ILE A 246 20.46 5.09 -15.48
N CYS A 247 20.64 4.17 -16.45
CA CYS A 247 21.28 4.46 -17.72
C CYS A 247 20.46 5.39 -18.62
N GLY A 248 19.12 5.40 -18.44
CA GLY A 248 18.20 6.25 -19.18
C GLY A 248 18.35 7.75 -18.86
N TRP A 249 18.97 8.09 -17.76
CA TRP A 249 19.22 9.46 -17.35
C TRP A 249 20.44 10.11 -18.05
N ALA A 250 21.23 9.33 -18.80
CA ALA A 250 22.45 9.81 -19.44
C ALA A 250 22.21 10.73 -20.66
N GLN A 251 20.97 10.77 -21.18
CA GLN A 251 20.61 11.55 -22.36
C GLN A 251 19.49 12.55 -22.04
N HIS A 252 19.37 13.58 -22.85
CA HIS A 252 18.28 14.56 -22.78
C HIS A 252 18.15 15.34 -21.47
N GLY A 253 19.25 15.58 -20.75
CA GLY A 253 19.26 16.35 -19.50
C GLY A 253 18.69 17.76 -19.64
N ASP A 254 18.74 18.36 -20.84
CA ASP A 254 18.11 19.63 -21.17
C ASP A 254 16.58 19.57 -21.12
N VAL A 255 15.96 18.41 -21.41
CA VAL A 255 14.52 18.17 -21.31
C VAL A 255 14.14 17.70 -19.91
N THR A 256 14.82 16.68 -19.37
CA THR A 256 14.45 16.05 -18.10
C THR A 256 14.54 17.01 -16.92
N ARG A 257 15.51 17.95 -16.94
CA ARG A 257 15.64 19.02 -15.94
C ARG A 257 14.42 19.97 -15.88
N GLN A 258 13.68 20.11 -16.96
CA GLN A 258 12.49 20.94 -17.01
C GLN A 258 11.22 20.18 -16.63
N VAL A 259 11.22 18.86 -16.77
CA VAL A 259 10.01 18.04 -16.73
C VAL A 259 9.90 17.23 -15.45
N PHE A 260 11.01 16.69 -14.89
CA PHE A 260 10.94 15.74 -13.81
C PHE A 260 11.49 16.27 -12.50
N SER A 261 10.81 15.90 -11.39
CA SER A 261 11.34 15.92 -10.02
C SER A 261 11.49 14.50 -9.51
N MET A 262 12.58 14.22 -8.79
CA MET A 262 12.85 12.92 -8.21
C MET A 262 12.59 12.93 -6.72
N LEU A 263 11.81 11.96 -6.24
CA LEU A 263 11.48 11.74 -4.83
C LEU A 263 12.12 10.46 -4.37
N LEU A 264 12.97 10.53 -3.35
CA LEU A 264 13.68 9.40 -2.76
C LEU A 264 13.04 9.08 -1.41
N LEU A 265 12.31 7.96 -1.33
CA LEU A 265 11.66 7.51 -0.10
C LEU A 265 12.60 6.58 0.67
N ARG A 266 13.00 7.01 1.86
CA ARG A 266 14.01 6.36 2.71
C ARG A 266 13.40 5.79 3.99
N HIS A 267 13.99 4.72 4.52
CA HIS A 267 13.62 4.15 5.82
C HIS A 267 14.82 3.43 6.48
N ASP A 268 14.73 3.20 7.78
CA ASP A 268 15.86 2.65 8.58
C ASP A 268 16.13 1.15 8.33
N PHE A 269 15.20 0.44 7.65
CA PHE A 269 15.36 -0.97 7.29
C PHE A 269 16.03 -1.20 5.95
N GLU A 270 16.60 -0.16 5.33
CA GLU A 270 17.33 -0.29 4.08
C GLU A 270 18.64 -1.08 4.30
N HIS A 271 18.93 -2.01 3.40
CA HIS A 271 20.24 -2.65 3.34
C HIS A 271 21.31 -1.58 3.07
N SER A 272 22.50 -1.70 3.68
CA SER A 272 23.58 -0.71 3.54
C SER A 272 23.96 -0.42 2.08
N GLN A 273 23.94 -1.43 1.21
CA GLN A 273 24.16 -1.24 -0.23
C GLN A 273 23.04 -0.45 -0.91
N VAL A 274 21.80 -0.53 -0.44
CA VAL A 274 20.67 0.28 -0.93
C VAL A 274 20.87 1.74 -0.54
N GLN A 275 21.33 2.00 0.69
CA GLN A 275 21.64 3.34 1.16
C GLN A 275 22.72 4.02 0.28
N GLN A 276 23.82 3.32 -0.01
CA GLN A 276 24.87 3.81 -0.92
C GLN A 276 24.37 4.08 -2.33
N ARG A 277 23.47 3.23 -2.84
CA ARG A 277 22.87 3.43 -4.16
C ARG A 277 21.97 4.65 -4.22
N PHE A 278 21.26 4.96 -3.14
CA PHE A 278 20.50 6.21 -3.08
C PHE A 278 21.39 7.45 -3.21
N ASP A 279 22.52 7.45 -2.53
CA ASP A 279 23.47 8.57 -2.59
C ASP A 279 24.01 8.75 -4.02
N LEU A 280 24.38 7.65 -4.68
CA LEU A 280 24.81 7.66 -6.09
C LEU A 280 23.69 8.10 -7.04
N VAL A 281 22.46 7.62 -6.85
CA VAL A 281 21.32 8.03 -7.68
C VAL A 281 21.04 9.52 -7.49
N ALA A 282 21.10 10.03 -6.26
CA ALA A 282 20.92 11.44 -6.00
C ALA A 282 21.98 12.29 -6.70
N GLU A 283 23.28 11.91 -6.56
CA GLU A 283 24.41 12.59 -7.21
C GLU A 283 24.27 12.65 -8.72
N ILE A 284 24.01 11.50 -9.36
CA ILE A 284 23.82 11.42 -10.81
C ILE A 284 22.65 12.27 -11.28
N SER A 285 21.57 12.32 -10.49
CA SER A 285 20.32 12.95 -10.93
C SER A 285 20.27 14.46 -10.67
N GLU A 286 21.13 14.99 -9.80
CA GLU A 286 21.07 16.39 -9.32
C GLU A 286 21.17 17.40 -10.47
N GLU A 287 21.94 17.10 -11.51
CA GLU A 287 22.08 17.95 -12.68
C GLU A 287 21.08 17.63 -13.82
N ILE A 288 20.32 16.55 -13.70
CA ILE A 288 19.53 15.97 -14.80
C ILE A 288 18.03 16.20 -14.61
N VAL A 289 17.57 16.35 -13.34
CA VAL A 289 16.16 16.60 -13.04
C VAL A 289 15.98 18.00 -12.44
N SER A 290 14.74 18.47 -12.33
CA SER A 290 14.39 19.78 -11.75
C SER A 290 14.77 19.91 -10.28
N GLY A 291 14.77 18.79 -9.56
CA GLY A 291 15.21 18.70 -8.18
C GLY A 291 15.10 17.28 -7.64
N VAL A 292 15.98 16.96 -6.70
CA VAL A 292 16.00 15.69 -5.97
C VAL A 292 15.57 15.95 -4.53
N TYR A 293 14.58 15.23 -4.04
CA TYR A 293 14.01 15.42 -2.70
C TYR A 293 13.95 14.10 -1.96
N SER A 294 14.57 14.04 -0.78
CA SER A 294 14.48 12.87 0.12
C SER A 294 13.38 13.05 1.14
N VAL A 295 12.60 12.01 1.35
CA VAL A 295 11.60 11.89 2.40
C VAL A 295 11.88 10.62 3.18
N SER A 296 12.16 10.76 4.49
CA SER A 296 12.45 9.62 5.36
C SER A 296 11.23 9.26 6.19
N ALA A 297 10.96 7.97 6.29
CA ALA A 297 10.01 7.42 7.25
C ALA A 297 10.46 7.75 8.67
N GLN A 298 9.50 7.84 9.58
CA GLN A 298 9.73 8.10 11.00
C GLN A 298 8.84 7.14 11.78
N GLY A 299 9.37 6.58 12.83
CA GLY A 299 8.67 5.62 13.67
C GLY A 299 9.54 4.40 13.94
N GLU A 300 9.08 3.55 14.83
CA GLU A 300 9.76 2.31 15.18
C GLU A 300 9.02 1.11 14.55
N GLY A 301 9.78 0.18 13.96
CA GLY A 301 9.23 -1.00 13.30
C GLY A 301 8.93 -0.81 11.81
N ARG A 302 8.62 -1.93 11.16
CA ARG A 302 8.45 -1.97 9.69
C ARG A 302 7.15 -1.32 9.19
N LEU A 303 6.15 -1.17 10.06
CA LEU A 303 4.83 -0.65 9.72
C LEU A 303 4.66 0.82 10.12
N ALA A 304 5.35 1.31 11.14
CA ALA A 304 5.23 2.65 11.71
C ALA A 304 6.00 3.74 10.92
#